data_786d127d15f4f7f67086418066d59e4c
#
_entry.id   786d127d15f4f7f67086418066d59e4c
#
_cell.length_a   1.000
_cell.length_b   1.000
_cell.length_c   1.000
_cell.angle_alpha   90.00
_cell.angle_beta   90.00
_cell.angle_gamma   90.00
#
_symmetry.space_group_name_H-M   'P 1'
#
loop_
_entity.id
_entity.type
_entity.pdbx_description
1 polymer ?
#
loop_
_entity_poly.entity_id
_entity_poly.type
_entity_poly.pdbx_seq_one_letter_code
_entity_poly.pdbx_strand_id
1 'polypeptide(L)'
;WMPEEIHKQKAHWHLPLIESHESIGRKVGYWSDWINHPNYDNYWHDMQPIDENYSNIKVPALSSAGWFDVFLQGTINNFVGTTKFSKNQVAKHNQKMLIGPWVHDLGDRGTISIVGDIDFGPNALIDIRNLEDRWHEYWLKGINNGIMDEPKVKIFVMGKNEWRESNEWPLRETQYTSYFLHSDKGANSLLGDGLLNTLPPNNEKPDIYIYDPNHPVMTIGGSTCCAEENLYAATIGPRDQRINESRPDVLVFSTPILDKEVEVTGPIKLIIYASSS
;
A
#
# COMPACT_ATOMS: atom_id res chain seq x y z
N TRP A 1 21.26 12.02 -8.26
CA TRP A 1 22.11 13.05 -7.61
C TRP A 1 21.32 14.35 -7.56
N MET A 2 20.66 14.63 -6.46
CA MET A 2 20.04 15.94 -6.24
C MET A 2 21.03 16.81 -5.45
N PRO A 3 21.29 18.05 -5.88
CA PRO A 3 22.11 18.96 -5.13
C PRO A 3 21.37 19.49 -3.93
N GLU A 4 22.11 19.76 -2.89
CA GLU A 4 21.80 20.45 -1.64
C GLU A 4 20.32 20.63 -1.21
N GLU A 5 20.07 20.43 0.04
CA GLU A 5 18.75 20.44 0.73
C GLU A 5 17.86 21.65 0.36
N ILE A 6 18.48 22.82 0.13
CA ILE A 6 17.80 24.06 -0.27
C ILE A 6 17.15 23.95 -1.66
N HIS A 7 17.76 23.23 -2.58
CA HIS A 7 17.21 23.04 -3.93
C HIS A 7 16.07 22.01 -3.93
N LYS A 8 16.14 20.98 -3.10
CA LYS A 8 15.06 20.00 -2.92
C LYS A 8 13.80 20.67 -2.42
N GLN A 9 13.91 21.52 -1.39
CA GLN A 9 12.76 22.26 -0.84
C GLN A 9 12.09 23.16 -1.87
N LYS A 10 12.85 23.90 -2.66
CA LYS A 10 12.30 24.76 -3.72
C LYS A 10 11.50 23.99 -4.75
N ALA A 11 11.96 22.82 -5.20
CA ALA A 11 11.26 22.03 -6.19
C ALA A 11 9.96 21.44 -5.63
N HIS A 12 9.99 20.93 -4.39
CA HIS A 12 8.84 20.30 -3.76
C HIS A 12 7.68 21.29 -3.47
N TRP A 13 8.00 22.58 -3.20
CA TRP A 13 7.01 23.60 -2.89
C TRP A 13 6.70 24.52 -4.06
N HIS A 14 7.27 24.25 -5.24
CA HIS A 14 7.03 25.08 -6.41
C HIS A 14 5.67 24.79 -7.05
N LEU A 15 4.94 25.88 -7.35
CA LEU A 15 3.67 25.82 -8.09
C LEU A 15 3.75 26.72 -9.33
N PRO A 16 3.23 26.28 -10.47
CA PRO A 16 2.57 25.00 -10.73
C PRO A 16 3.56 23.83 -10.73
N LEU A 17 3.09 22.65 -10.33
CA LEU A 17 3.93 21.45 -10.16
C LEU A 17 4.72 21.06 -11.41
N ILE A 18 4.15 21.32 -12.62
CA ILE A 18 4.79 21.00 -13.89
C ILE A 18 6.12 21.76 -14.09
N GLU A 19 6.27 22.94 -13.49
CA GLU A 19 7.46 23.79 -13.58
C GLU A 19 8.46 23.55 -12.43
N SER A 20 8.15 22.67 -11.51
CA SER A 20 8.96 22.48 -10.28
C SER A 20 10.42 22.16 -10.56
N HIS A 21 10.72 21.41 -11.62
CA HIS A 21 12.09 21.09 -12.03
C HIS A 21 12.88 22.29 -12.57
N GLU A 22 12.20 23.30 -13.12
CA GLU A 22 12.83 24.53 -13.60
C GLU A 22 13.23 25.45 -12.43
N SER A 23 12.51 25.39 -11.31
CA SER A 23 12.78 26.16 -10.09
C SER A 23 14.18 25.88 -9.50
N ILE A 24 14.76 24.71 -9.82
CA ILE A 24 16.11 24.30 -9.43
C ILE A 24 17.12 24.41 -10.56
N GLY A 25 16.79 25.13 -11.64
CA GLY A 25 17.68 25.35 -12.77
C GLY A 25 17.92 24.12 -13.65
N ARG A 26 17.04 23.14 -13.64
CA ARG A 26 17.14 21.91 -14.45
C ARG A 26 15.92 21.76 -15.33
N LYS A 27 16.11 21.29 -16.54
CA LYS A 27 15.02 20.82 -17.41
C LYS A 27 15.05 19.31 -17.45
N VAL A 28 14.03 18.69 -16.88
CA VAL A 28 13.88 17.23 -16.81
C VAL A 28 12.73 16.85 -17.73
N GLY A 29 13.05 16.29 -18.91
CA GLY A 29 12.07 16.01 -19.96
C GLY A 29 10.94 15.10 -19.51
N TYR A 30 11.26 13.98 -18.85
CA TYR A 30 10.24 13.03 -18.38
C TYR A 30 9.30 13.60 -17.30
N TRP A 31 9.70 14.64 -16.56
CA TRP A 31 8.86 15.25 -15.54
C TRP A 31 7.59 15.85 -16.14
N SER A 32 7.75 16.65 -17.20
CA SER A 32 6.61 17.25 -17.91
C SER A 32 5.70 16.17 -18.52
N ASP A 33 6.31 15.10 -19.05
CA ASP A 33 5.54 13.99 -19.60
C ASP A 33 4.71 13.31 -18.51
N TRP A 34 5.29 13.03 -17.34
CA TRP A 34 4.59 12.39 -16.23
C TRP A 34 3.41 13.25 -15.72
N ILE A 35 3.61 14.54 -15.56
CA ILE A 35 2.55 15.45 -15.09
C ILE A 35 1.42 15.58 -16.12
N ASN A 36 1.75 15.52 -17.42
CA ASN A 36 0.76 15.59 -18.50
C ASN A 36 -0.01 14.27 -18.70
N HIS A 37 0.44 13.17 -18.11
CA HIS A 37 -0.23 11.87 -18.11
C HIS A 37 -0.70 11.46 -16.70
N PRO A 38 -1.69 12.20 -16.10
CA PRO A 38 -2.13 11.97 -14.72
C PRO A 38 -2.96 10.69 -14.56
N ASN A 39 -3.43 10.11 -15.65
CA ASN A 39 -4.17 8.86 -15.67
C ASN A 39 -3.31 7.74 -16.25
N TYR A 40 -3.67 6.49 -15.94
CA TYR A 40 -3.06 5.32 -16.58
C TYR A 40 -3.57 5.19 -18.02
N ASP A 41 -2.90 5.89 -18.94
CA ASP A 41 -3.17 5.92 -20.36
C ASP A 41 -2.13 5.10 -21.16
N ASN A 42 -2.16 5.19 -22.48
CA ASN A 42 -1.23 4.45 -23.34
C ASN A 42 0.24 4.78 -23.06
N TYR A 43 0.55 5.97 -22.58
CA TYR A 43 1.92 6.34 -22.19
C TYR A 43 2.47 5.41 -21.11
N TRP A 44 1.70 5.20 -20.04
CA TRP A 44 2.08 4.33 -18.93
C TRP A 44 2.00 2.86 -19.30
N HIS A 45 0.96 2.48 -20.07
CA HIS A 45 0.76 1.12 -20.55
C HIS A 45 1.95 0.63 -21.37
N ASP A 46 2.47 1.47 -22.26
CA ASP A 46 3.62 1.10 -23.12
C ASP A 46 4.93 0.96 -22.31
N MET A 47 5.05 1.69 -21.20
CA MET A 47 6.20 1.60 -20.30
C MET A 47 6.14 0.41 -19.34
N GLN A 48 4.94 0.01 -18.91
CA GLN A 48 4.74 -1.11 -17.98
C GLN A 48 3.72 -2.12 -18.48
N PRO A 49 4.07 -2.91 -19.51
CA PRO A 49 3.15 -3.91 -20.05
C PRO A 49 2.94 -5.14 -19.14
N ILE A 50 3.44 -5.13 -17.90
CA ILE A 50 3.47 -6.33 -17.02
C ILE A 50 2.06 -6.75 -16.63
N ASP A 51 1.17 -5.83 -16.30
CA ASP A 51 -0.18 -6.15 -15.82
C ASP A 51 -1.01 -6.94 -16.84
N GLU A 52 -0.74 -6.77 -18.14
CA GLU A 52 -1.40 -7.49 -19.20
C GLU A 52 -0.63 -8.72 -19.70
N ASN A 53 0.64 -8.85 -19.30
CA ASN A 53 1.54 -9.91 -19.78
C ASN A 53 1.76 -11.06 -18.80
N TYR A 54 0.96 -11.20 -17.75
CA TYR A 54 1.02 -12.35 -16.86
C TYR A 54 0.96 -13.70 -17.59
N SER A 55 0.29 -13.73 -18.74
CA SER A 55 0.22 -14.92 -19.59
C SER A 55 1.59 -15.39 -20.12
N ASN A 56 2.58 -14.50 -20.15
CA ASN A 56 3.93 -14.78 -20.64
C ASN A 56 4.91 -15.18 -19.54
N ILE A 57 4.54 -15.05 -18.27
CA ILE A 57 5.39 -15.46 -17.15
C ILE A 57 5.50 -16.98 -17.12
N LYS A 58 6.73 -17.49 -17.13
CA LYS A 58 7.03 -18.93 -17.23
C LYS A 58 7.73 -19.50 -16.01
N VAL A 59 8.06 -18.66 -15.03
CA VAL A 59 8.85 -19.03 -13.86
C VAL A 59 8.03 -18.95 -12.59
N PRO A 60 8.27 -19.84 -11.61
CA PRO A 60 7.80 -19.68 -10.25
C PRO A 60 8.38 -18.43 -9.60
N ALA A 61 7.63 -17.83 -8.69
CA ALA A 61 8.12 -16.68 -7.94
C ALA A 61 7.71 -16.76 -6.46
N LEU A 62 8.62 -16.38 -5.59
CA LEU A 62 8.37 -16.05 -4.20
C LEU A 62 8.30 -14.51 -4.11
N SER A 63 7.10 -14.00 -3.91
CA SER A 63 6.84 -12.57 -3.81
C SER A 63 6.72 -12.18 -2.33
N SER A 64 7.49 -11.18 -1.87
CA SER A 64 7.39 -10.71 -0.49
C SER A 64 7.26 -9.20 -0.43
N ALA A 65 6.39 -8.70 0.47
CA ALA A 65 6.20 -7.28 0.75
C ALA A 65 5.77 -7.07 2.20
N GLY A 66 5.74 -5.81 2.64
CA GLY A 66 5.13 -5.42 3.90
C GLY A 66 3.76 -4.80 3.69
N TRP A 67 2.90 -4.79 4.73
CA TRP A 67 1.64 -4.05 4.70
C TRP A 67 1.83 -2.55 4.51
N PHE A 68 3.01 -2.02 4.90
CA PHE A 68 3.41 -0.63 4.74
C PHE A 68 4.44 -0.44 3.61
N ASP A 69 4.47 -1.36 2.66
CA ASP A 69 5.33 -1.29 1.48
C ASP A 69 4.64 -0.51 0.35
N VAL A 70 5.32 0.45 -0.24
CA VAL A 70 4.83 1.22 -1.40
C VAL A 70 4.53 0.33 -2.61
N PHE A 71 5.17 -0.83 -2.73
CA PHE A 71 4.97 -1.79 -3.81
C PHE A 71 4.04 -2.96 -3.45
N LEU A 72 3.36 -2.91 -2.29
CA LEU A 72 2.44 -3.95 -1.84
C LEU A 72 1.42 -4.35 -2.91
N GLN A 73 0.75 -3.36 -3.51
CA GLN A 73 -0.29 -3.64 -4.51
C GLN A 73 0.28 -4.35 -5.74
N GLY A 74 1.46 -3.94 -6.21
CA GLY A 74 2.16 -4.60 -7.33
C GLY A 74 2.54 -6.04 -7.00
N THR A 75 3.01 -6.28 -5.77
CA THR A 75 3.35 -7.63 -5.28
C THR A 75 2.12 -8.55 -5.29
N ILE A 76 0.99 -8.07 -4.77
CA ILE A 76 -0.27 -8.82 -4.77
C ILE A 76 -0.76 -9.06 -6.21
N ASN A 77 -0.73 -8.03 -7.05
CA ASN A 77 -1.15 -8.13 -8.45
C ASN A 77 -0.31 -9.17 -9.21
N ASN A 78 1.00 -9.20 -8.98
CA ASN A 78 1.90 -10.17 -9.61
C ASN A 78 1.56 -11.61 -9.21
N PHE A 79 1.32 -11.86 -7.91
CA PHE A 79 0.91 -13.17 -7.42
C PHE A 79 -0.44 -13.60 -8.04
N VAL A 80 -1.46 -12.76 -7.94
CA VAL A 80 -2.82 -13.04 -8.43
C VAL A 80 -2.82 -13.17 -9.95
N GLY A 81 -2.19 -12.22 -10.64
CA GLY A 81 -2.12 -12.19 -12.10
C GLY A 81 -1.42 -13.42 -12.68
N THR A 82 -0.26 -13.79 -12.13
CA THR A 82 0.47 -14.98 -12.59
C THR A 82 -0.31 -16.27 -12.30
N THR A 83 -0.85 -16.40 -11.10
CA THR A 83 -1.66 -17.57 -10.70
C THR A 83 -2.89 -17.73 -11.58
N LYS A 84 -3.51 -16.65 -12.00
CA LYS A 84 -4.74 -16.67 -12.79
C LYS A 84 -4.48 -16.81 -14.29
N PHE A 85 -3.53 -16.03 -14.84
CA PHE A 85 -3.42 -15.81 -16.28
C PHE A 85 -2.20 -16.46 -16.93
N SER A 86 -1.18 -16.93 -16.19
CA SER A 86 -0.04 -17.62 -16.80
C SER A 86 -0.51 -18.82 -17.61
N LYS A 87 0.03 -18.94 -18.85
CA LYS A 87 -0.15 -20.11 -19.73
C LYS A 87 0.78 -21.26 -19.36
N ASN A 88 1.85 -20.98 -18.63
CA ASN A 88 2.80 -21.98 -18.17
C ASN A 88 2.30 -22.60 -16.86
N GLN A 89 2.09 -23.92 -16.85
CA GLN A 89 1.53 -24.61 -15.68
C GLN A 89 2.46 -24.56 -14.47
N VAL A 90 3.79 -24.59 -14.70
CA VAL A 90 4.76 -24.50 -13.62
C VAL A 90 4.67 -23.14 -12.95
N ALA A 91 4.68 -22.04 -13.72
CA ALA A 91 4.50 -20.69 -13.16
C ALA A 91 3.14 -20.53 -12.50
N LYS A 92 2.06 -20.97 -13.15
CA LYS A 92 0.69 -20.81 -12.67
C LYS A 92 0.45 -21.44 -11.29
N HIS A 93 1.00 -22.61 -11.04
CA HIS A 93 0.71 -23.37 -9.83
C HIS A 93 1.74 -23.19 -8.72
N ASN A 94 2.87 -22.58 -9.00
CA ASN A 94 3.99 -22.49 -8.08
C ASN A 94 4.39 -21.04 -7.78
N GLN A 95 3.41 -20.23 -7.43
CA GLN A 95 3.63 -18.89 -6.88
C GLN A 95 3.49 -18.94 -5.37
N LYS A 96 4.34 -18.19 -4.65
CA LYS A 96 4.22 -17.97 -3.20
C LYS A 96 4.20 -16.48 -2.89
N MET A 97 3.45 -16.10 -1.86
CA MET A 97 3.34 -14.72 -1.40
C MET A 97 3.48 -14.65 0.12
N LEU A 98 4.36 -13.76 0.58
CA LEU A 98 4.59 -13.46 1.98
C LEU A 98 4.35 -11.98 2.23
N ILE A 99 3.40 -11.62 3.12
CA ILE A 99 3.13 -10.24 3.52
C ILE A 99 3.25 -10.12 5.03
N GLY A 100 4.23 -9.35 5.50
CA GLY A 100 4.45 -9.09 6.91
C GLY A 100 4.10 -7.67 7.33
N PRO A 101 4.19 -7.34 8.63
CA PRO A 101 3.88 -6.00 9.13
C PRO A 101 5.07 -5.03 8.93
N TRP A 102 5.67 -5.04 7.74
CA TRP A 102 6.91 -4.35 7.43
C TRP A 102 6.68 -3.16 6.49
N VAL A 103 7.71 -2.34 6.37
CA VAL A 103 7.87 -1.28 5.39
C VAL A 103 8.71 -1.78 4.19
N HIS A 104 8.99 -0.88 3.23
CA HIS A 104 9.83 -1.20 2.07
C HIS A 104 11.33 -1.19 2.41
N ASP A 105 11.74 -1.76 3.49
CA ASP A 105 13.16 -1.94 3.78
C ASP A 105 13.58 -3.39 3.54
N LEU A 106 14.58 -3.58 2.69
CA LEU A 106 15.09 -4.89 2.33
C LEU A 106 15.99 -5.49 3.43
N GLY A 107 16.57 -4.66 4.32
CA GLY A 107 17.47 -5.07 5.37
C GLY A 107 16.78 -5.64 6.60
N ASP A 108 15.69 -5.02 6.99
CA ASP A 108 15.04 -5.26 8.28
C ASP A 108 13.76 -6.08 8.22
N ARG A 109 13.32 -6.49 7.02
CA ARG A 109 12.13 -7.34 6.87
C ARG A 109 12.28 -8.65 7.62
N GLY A 110 11.35 -8.88 8.54
CA GLY A 110 11.32 -10.09 9.37
C GLY A 110 12.29 -10.10 10.54
N THR A 111 13.14 -9.08 10.72
CA THR A 111 14.13 -9.02 11.80
C THR A 111 13.75 -8.05 12.92
N ILE A 112 12.80 -7.15 12.67
CA ILE A 112 12.30 -6.20 13.66
C ILE A 112 10.80 -6.40 13.89
N SER A 113 10.34 -6.18 15.12
CA SER A 113 8.92 -6.23 15.49
C SER A 113 8.28 -4.85 15.59
N ILE A 114 9.08 -3.81 15.78
CA ILE A 114 8.60 -2.43 15.94
C ILE A 114 8.63 -1.74 14.58
N VAL A 115 7.47 -1.28 14.13
CA VAL A 115 7.31 -0.54 12.88
C VAL A 115 6.44 0.68 13.15
N GLY A 116 6.95 1.86 12.82
CA GLY A 116 6.25 3.09 13.17
C GLY A 116 6.05 3.22 14.68
N ASP A 117 4.81 3.40 15.11
CA ASP A 117 4.44 3.52 16.53
C ASP A 117 3.98 2.20 17.15
N ILE A 118 4.02 1.09 16.41
CA ILE A 118 3.46 -0.19 16.86
C ILE A 118 4.55 -1.26 17.01
N ASP A 119 4.54 -1.94 18.16
CA ASP A 119 5.25 -3.20 18.34
C ASP A 119 4.30 -4.38 18.04
N PHE A 120 4.59 -5.09 16.96
CA PHE A 120 3.82 -6.27 16.56
C PHE A 120 4.22 -7.54 17.30
N GLY A 121 5.20 -7.44 18.21
CA GLY A 121 5.66 -8.53 19.05
C GLY A 121 6.53 -9.57 18.34
N PRO A 122 7.01 -10.58 19.09
CA PRO A 122 7.96 -11.55 18.57
C PRO A 122 7.41 -12.42 17.43
N ASN A 123 6.09 -12.57 17.32
CA ASN A 123 5.47 -13.31 16.21
C ASN A 123 5.68 -12.63 14.85
N ALA A 124 5.98 -11.33 14.82
CA ALA A 124 6.28 -10.61 13.58
C ALA A 124 7.65 -11.01 12.99
N LEU A 125 8.51 -11.61 13.80
CA LEU A 125 9.84 -12.03 13.39
C LEU A 125 9.75 -13.31 12.55
N ILE A 126 10.46 -13.31 11.41
CA ILE A 126 10.55 -14.48 10.52
C ILE A 126 11.89 -14.45 9.78
N ASP A 127 12.50 -15.60 9.62
CA ASP A 127 13.74 -15.72 8.86
C ASP A 127 13.44 -15.77 7.35
N ILE A 128 13.36 -14.56 6.74
CA ILE A 128 13.10 -14.42 5.30
C ILE A 128 14.27 -15.00 4.49
N ARG A 129 15.52 -14.84 4.94
CA ARG A 129 16.68 -15.36 4.22
C ARG A 129 16.62 -16.89 4.12
N ASN A 130 16.27 -17.56 5.20
CA ASN A 130 16.07 -19.01 5.17
C ASN A 130 14.96 -19.40 4.18
N LEU A 131 13.87 -18.63 4.12
CA LEU A 131 12.80 -18.87 3.17
C LEU A 131 13.27 -18.70 1.72
N GLU A 132 14.02 -17.65 1.42
CA GLU A 132 14.61 -17.38 0.11
C GLU A 132 15.65 -18.44 -0.29
N ASP A 133 16.51 -18.86 0.64
CA ASP A 133 17.50 -19.91 0.41
C ASP A 133 16.82 -21.24 0.08
N ARG A 134 15.82 -21.65 0.85
CA ARG A 134 15.02 -22.86 0.59
C ARG A 134 14.31 -22.79 -0.76
N TRP A 135 13.79 -21.61 -1.16
CA TRP A 135 13.18 -21.39 -2.46
C TRP A 135 14.17 -21.62 -3.60
N HIS A 136 15.36 -21.03 -3.51
CA HIS A 136 16.41 -21.18 -4.51
C HIS A 136 16.99 -22.60 -4.53
N GLU A 137 17.14 -23.27 -3.39
CA GLU A 137 17.58 -24.65 -3.32
C GLU A 137 16.61 -25.60 -4.03
N TYR A 138 15.32 -25.38 -3.83
CA TYR A 138 14.31 -26.18 -4.50
C TYR A 138 14.34 -25.99 -6.03
N TRP A 139 14.26 -24.73 -6.47
CA TRP A 139 14.08 -24.44 -7.89
C TRP A 139 15.37 -24.48 -8.72
N LEU A 140 16.52 -24.17 -8.14
CA LEU A 140 17.79 -24.11 -8.85
C LEU A 140 18.66 -25.34 -8.65
N LYS A 141 18.56 -25.99 -7.49
CA LYS A 141 19.39 -27.17 -7.17
C LYS A 141 18.59 -28.49 -7.16
N GLY A 142 17.25 -28.43 -7.25
CA GLY A 142 16.39 -29.63 -7.20
C GLY A 142 16.31 -30.27 -5.82
N ILE A 143 16.65 -29.56 -4.74
CA ILE A 143 16.62 -30.09 -3.38
C ILE A 143 15.19 -30.05 -2.84
N ASN A 144 14.57 -31.17 -2.61
CA ASN A 144 13.28 -31.25 -1.94
C ASN A 144 13.44 -30.94 -0.45
N ASN A 145 13.14 -29.72 -0.03
CA ASN A 145 13.24 -29.23 1.34
C ASN A 145 11.86 -28.89 1.96
N GLY A 146 10.78 -29.35 1.34
CA GLY A 146 9.40 -29.18 1.82
C GLY A 146 8.78 -27.80 1.56
N ILE A 147 9.51 -26.84 0.99
CA ILE A 147 8.97 -25.46 0.79
C ILE A 147 7.72 -25.46 -0.09
N MET A 148 7.60 -26.38 -1.06
CA MET A 148 6.45 -26.44 -1.95
C MET A 148 5.23 -27.13 -1.33
N ASP A 149 5.39 -27.81 -0.21
CA ASP A 149 4.30 -28.41 0.56
C ASP A 149 3.63 -27.38 1.50
N GLU A 150 4.31 -26.27 1.77
CA GLU A 150 3.78 -25.16 2.55
C GLU A 150 2.70 -24.38 1.77
N PRO A 151 1.73 -23.74 2.45
CA PRO A 151 0.71 -22.89 1.81
C PRO A 151 1.31 -21.81 0.91
N LYS A 152 0.55 -21.42 -0.11
CA LYS A 152 1.03 -20.46 -1.12
C LYS A 152 1.07 -19.02 -0.61
N VAL A 153 0.21 -18.70 0.32
CA VAL A 153 0.01 -17.35 0.88
C VAL A 153 0.26 -17.40 2.37
N LYS A 154 1.13 -16.54 2.85
CA LYS A 154 1.37 -16.31 4.28
C LYS A 154 1.31 -14.83 4.55
N ILE A 155 0.37 -14.42 5.39
CA ILE A 155 0.14 -13.01 5.73
C ILE A 155 0.13 -12.82 7.23
N PHE A 156 0.60 -11.67 7.69
CA PHE A 156 0.53 -11.30 9.10
C PHE A 156 -0.75 -10.52 9.37
N VAL A 157 -1.60 -11.00 10.26
CA VAL A 157 -2.83 -10.33 10.69
C VAL A 157 -2.48 -9.39 11.84
N MET A 158 -2.41 -8.09 11.53
CA MET A 158 -2.13 -7.04 12.50
C MET A 158 -3.26 -6.93 13.53
N GLY A 159 -2.95 -6.55 14.76
CA GLY A 159 -3.90 -6.52 15.86
C GLY A 159 -4.01 -7.86 16.60
N LYS A 160 -4.22 -8.95 15.89
CA LYS A 160 -4.05 -10.31 16.45
C LYS A 160 -2.58 -10.70 16.59
N ASN A 161 -1.73 -10.10 15.75
CA ASN A 161 -0.30 -10.35 15.68
C ASN A 161 0.05 -11.84 15.45
N GLU A 162 -0.63 -12.43 14.48
CA GLU A 162 -0.49 -13.83 14.12
C GLU A 162 -0.32 -13.99 12.60
N TRP A 163 0.44 -15.00 12.19
CA TRP A 163 0.51 -15.41 10.80
C TRP A 163 -0.70 -16.24 10.40
N ARG A 164 -1.27 -15.90 9.24
CA ARG A 164 -2.32 -16.70 8.60
C ARG A 164 -1.81 -17.28 7.30
N GLU A 165 -2.14 -18.52 7.04
CA GLU A 165 -1.77 -19.25 5.86
C GLU A 165 -2.99 -19.58 5.00
N SER A 166 -2.83 -19.54 3.67
CA SER A 166 -3.86 -19.86 2.69
C SER A 166 -3.23 -20.35 1.39
N ASN A 167 -4.05 -20.93 0.52
CA ASN A 167 -3.60 -21.32 -0.82
C ASN A 167 -4.03 -20.33 -1.91
N GLU A 168 -4.76 -19.27 -1.54
CA GLU A 168 -5.28 -18.28 -2.48
C GLU A 168 -5.37 -16.88 -1.86
N TRP A 169 -5.39 -15.87 -2.70
CA TRP A 169 -5.68 -14.49 -2.34
C TRP A 169 -6.68 -13.89 -3.33
N PRO A 170 -7.75 -13.18 -2.89
CA PRO A 170 -8.13 -13.02 -1.48
C PRO A 170 -8.39 -14.33 -0.77
N LEU A 171 -8.39 -14.31 0.57
CA LEU A 171 -8.66 -15.51 1.36
C LEU A 171 -10.05 -16.05 1.01
N ARG A 172 -10.23 -17.35 0.99
CA ARG A 172 -11.49 -18.01 0.62
C ARG A 172 -12.69 -17.56 1.46
N GLU A 173 -12.45 -17.29 2.73
CA GLU A 173 -13.44 -16.82 3.70
C GLU A 173 -13.68 -15.31 3.66
N THR A 174 -12.99 -14.54 2.82
CA THR A 174 -13.19 -13.09 2.70
C THR A 174 -14.63 -12.76 2.29
N GLN A 175 -15.32 -11.99 3.11
CA GLN A 175 -16.68 -11.51 2.85
C GLN A 175 -16.63 -10.01 2.54
N TYR A 176 -17.03 -9.66 1.32
CA TYR A 176 -17.09 -8.26 0.92
C TYR A 176 -18.32 -7.59 1.54
N THR A 177 -18.04 -6.71 2.50
CA THR A 177 -19.08 -5.96 3.23
C THR A 177 -19.00 -4.50 2.88
N SER A 178 -20.11 -3.92 2.44
CA SER A 178 -20.19 -2.48 2.16
C SER A 178 -20.37 -1.70 3.45
N TYR A 179 -19.50 -0.71 3.65
CA TYR A 179 -19.66 0.34 4.64
C TYR A 179 -19.89 1.66 3.93
N PHE A 180 -20.85 2.43 4.39
CA PHE A 180 -21.21 3.72 3.79
C PHE A 180 -20.73 4.86 4.64
N LEU A 181 -20.29 5.93 3.96
CA LEU A 181 -19.84 7.18 4.57
C LEU A 181 -21.07 8.08 4.78
N HIS A 182 -21.30 8.52 5.99
CA HIS A 182 -22.43 9.36 6.37
C HIS A 182 -21.95 10.62 7.07
N SER A 183 -22.60 11.77 6.80
CA SER A 183 -22.41 13.00 7.55
C SER A 183 -23.61 13.96 7.35
N ASP A 184 -23.73 14.94 8.22
CA ASP A 184 -24.56 16.12 7.99
C ASP A 184 -23.68 17.35 7.78
N LYS A 185 -22.67 17.26 6.88
CA LYS A 185 -21.67 18.26 6.50
C LYS A 185 -20.60 18.55 7.57
N GLY A 186 -20.40 17.68 8.50
CA GLY A 186 -19.47 17.90 9.60
C GLY A 186 -18.36 16.86 9.68
N ALA A 187 -18.13 16.06 8.63
CA ALA A 187 -17.08 15.05 8.63
C ALA A 187 -15.65 15.61 8.57
N ASN A 188 -15.48 16.90 8.30
CA ASN A 188 -14.18 17.59 8.23
C ASN A 188 -13.64 17.99 9.60
N SER A 189 -13.69 17.08 10.54
CA SER A 189 -13.13 17.22 11.90
C SER A 189 -13.00 15.86 12.56
N LEU A 190 -11.96 15.69 13.38
CA LEU A 190 -11.78 14.49 14.20
C LEU A 190 -12.98 14.22 15.14
N LEU A 191 -13.63 15.28 15.61
CA LEU A 191 -14.81 15.22 16.50
C LEU A 191 -16.09 15.58 15.76
N GLY A 192 -16.09 15.45 14.44
CA GLY A 192 -17.23 15.73 13.57
C GLY A 192 -18.30 14.64 13.60
N ASP A 193 -19.24 14.75 12.67
CA ASP A 193 -20.38 13.83 12.56
C ASP A 193 -20.16 12.69 11.56
N GLY A 194 -18.94 12.56 11.02
CA GLY A 194 -18.62 11.52 10.05
C GLY A 194 -18.78 10.12 10.63
N LEU A 195 -19.74 9.36 10.10
CA LEU A 195 -20.12 8.03 10.54
C LEU A 195 -19.86 7.00 9.44
N LEU A 196 -19.36 5.84 9.82
CA LEU A 196 -19.15 4.68 8.93
C LEU A 196 -19.98 3.50 9.42
N ASN A 197 -20.94 3.05 8.61
CA ASN A 197 -21.78 1.91 8.94
C ASN A 197 -22.30 1.17 7.68
N THR A 198 -23.07 0.12 7.88
CA THR A 198 -23.58 -0.75 6.80
C THR A 198 -24.96 -0.33 6.26
N LEU A 199 -25.53 0.76 6.75
CA LEU A 199 -26.82 1.26 6.27
C LEU A 199 -26.62 2.13 5.02
N PRO A 200 -27.39 1.95 3.95
CA PRO A 200 -27.28 2.82 2.78
C PRO A 200 -27.63 4.29 3.11
N PRO A 201 -26.93 5.27 2.52
CA PRO A 201 -27.23 6.68 2.72
C PRO A 201 -28.59 7.07 2.15
N ASN A 202 -29.24 8.05 2.75
CA ASN A 202 -30.55 8.54 2.33
C ASN A 202 -30.54 10.05 2.14
N ASN A 203 -30.23 10.50 0.92
CA ASN A 203 -30.30 11.90 0.51
C ASN A 203 -29.45 12.86 1.36
N GLU A 204 -28.23 12.44 1.71
CA GLU A 204 -27.27 13.24 2.46
C GLU A 204 -26.65 14.33 1.60
N LYS A 205 -26.23 15.42 2.23
CA LYS A 205 -25.58 16.51 1.56
C LYS A 205 -24.06 16.26 1.53
N PRO A 206 -23.36 16.77 0.49
CA PRO A 206 -21.91 16.60 0.42
C PRO A 206 -21.19 17.38 1.53
N ASP A 207 -20.10 16.80 2.03
CA ASP A 207 -19.08 17.52 2.77
C ASP A 207 -18.30 18.43 1.83
N ILE A 208 -17.89 19.59 2.32
CA ILE A 208 -17.16 20.60 1.53
C ILE A 208 -15.95 21.04 2.33
N TYR A 209 -14.80 21.06 1.69
CA TYR A 209 -13.59 21.63 2.26
C TYR A 209 -12.80 22.41 1.19
N ILE A 210 -11.86 23.23 1.62
CA ILE A 210 -10.98 24.00 0.74
C ILE A 210 -9.60 23.31 0.76
N TYR A 211 -9.17 22.85 -0.39
CA TYR A 211 -7.79 22.40 -0.58
C TYR A 211 -6.88 23.59 -0.86
N ASP A 212 -5.89 23.81 -0.01
CA ASP A 212 -4.86 24.83 -0.21
C ASP A 212 -3.53 24.15 -0.58
N PRO A 213 -3.05 24.29 -1.83
CA PRO A 213 -1.78 23.66 -2.24
C PRO A 213 -0.55 24.27 -1.54
N ASN A 214 -0.66 25.45 -0.89
CA ASN A 214 0.41 26.00 -0.07
C ASN A 214 0.44 25.42 1.35
N HIS A 215 -0.63 24.76 1.77
CA HIS A 215 -0.75 24.10 3.07
C HIS A 215 -1.28 22.66 2.92
N PRO A 216 -0.63 21.81 2.12
CA PRO A 216 -1.12 20.47 1.84
C PRO A 216 -1.20 19.63 3.13
N VAL A 217 -2.03 18.60 3.11
CA VAL A 217 -2.04 17.58 4.16
C VAL A 217 -0.73 16.81 4.08
N MET A 218 0.07 16.87 5.14
CA MET A 218 1.36 16.21 5.18
C MET A 218 1.20 14.71 5.40
N THR A 219 2.01 13.92 4.71
CA THR A 219 2.06 12.47 4.94
C THR A 219 2.67 12.19 6.32
N ILE A 220 1.94 11.46 7.15
CA ILE A 220 2.40 10.98 8.46
C ILE A 220 2.34 9.46 8.42
N GLY A 221 3.50 8.81 8.40
CA GLY A 221 3.56 7.36 8.28
C GLY A 221 3.10 6.82 6.93
N GLY A 222 2.55 5.62 6.93
CA GLY A 222 2.00 4.95 5.73
C GLY A 222 3.05 4.21 4.90
N SER A 223 2.68 3.96 3.64
CA SER A 223 3.49 3.18 2.69
C SER A 223 4.42 4.11 1.90
N THR A 224 5.48 4.56 2.53
CA THR A 224 6.52 5.38 1.90
C THR A 224 7.81 4.59 1.77
N CYS A 225 8.70 4.98 0.87
CA CYS A 225 10.04 4.41 0.77
C CYS A 225 11.08 5.50 0.53
N CYS A 226 12.34 5.09 0.67
CA CYS A 226 13.49 5.80 0.12
C CYS A 226 13.71 7.21 0.71
N ALA A 227 13.18 7.48 1.91
CA ALA A 227 13.46 8.68 2.66
C ALA A 227 14.89 8.64 3.22
N GLU A 228 15.48 9.81 3.46
CA GLU A 228 16.79 9.89 4.14
C GLU A 228 16.70 9.30 5.55
N GLU A 229 17.77 8.67 6.04
CA GLU A 229 17.80 7.92 7.32
C GLU A 229 17.16 8.68 8.50
N ASN A 230 17.36 9.99 8.59
CA ASN A 230 16.83 10.83 9.67
C ASN A 230 15.30 11.10 9.55
N LEU A 231 14.74 11.00 8.35
CA LEU A 231 13.32 11.17 8.06
C LEU A 231 12.60 9.83 8.00
N TYR A 232 13.32 8.75 7.74
CA TYR A 232 12.81 7.41 7.51
C TYR A 232 11.98 6.92 8.71
N ALA A 233 12.54 6.97 9.91
CA ALA A 233 11.86 6.51 11.11
C ALA A 233 10.61 7.34 11.47
N ALA A 234 10.55 8.62 11.05
CA ALA A 234 9.43 9.50 11.37
C ALA A 234 8.28 9.44 10.35
N THR A 235 8.53 8.92 9.14
CA THR A 235 7.60 9.06 7.99
C THR A 235 7.01 7.76 7.48
N ILE A 236 7.36 6.60 8.03
CA ILE A 236 6.90 5.30 7.53
C ILE A 236 6.16 4.48 8.58
N GLY A 237 5.39 3.51 8.12
CA GLY A 237 4.65 2.59 8.96
C GLY A 237 3.41 3.20 9.61
N PRO A 238 2.81 2.51 10.59
CA PRO A 238 1.63 2.99 11.30
C PRO A 238 2.00 4.14 12.25
N ARG A 239 1.30 5.26 12.11
CA ARG A 239 1.49 6.49 12.89
C ARG A 239 0.15 7.04 13.35
N ASP A 240 0.17 7.79 14.44
CA ASP A 240 -0.99 8.52 14.93
C ASP A 240 -1.42 9.61 13.93
N GLN A 241 -2.62 9.49 13.36
CA GLN A 241 -3.15 10.38 12.36
C GLN A 241 -3.93 11.57 12.90
N ARG A 242 -4.14 11.68 14.23
CA ARG A 242 -4.96 12.73 14.83
C ARG A 242 -4.54 14.15 14.49
N ILE A 243 -3.26 14.37 14.17
CA ILE A 243 -2.77 15.67 13.71
C ILE A 243 -3.41 16.03 12.35
N ASN A 244 -3.46 15.10 11.41
CA ASN A 244 -4.13 15.29 10.12
C ASN A 244 -5.64 15.33 10.28
N GLU A 245 -6.20 14.43 11.08
CA GLU A 245 -7.64 14.30 11.32
C GLU A 245 -8.25 15.52 12.00
N SER A 246 -7.45 16.33 12.69
CA SER A 246 -7.89 17.60 13.28
C SER A 246 -8.00 18.76 12.29
N ARG A 247 -7.53 18.58 11.05
CA ARG A 247 -7.57 19.61 10.01
C ARG A 247 -8.98 19.75 9.40
N PRO A 248 -9.41 20.98 9.03
CA PRO A 248 -10.72 21.20 8.42
C PRO A 248 -10.80 20.75 6.95
N ASP A 249 -9.68 20.37 6.34
CA ASP A 249 -9.56 19.87 4.97
C ASP A 249 -9.33 18.32 4.93
N VAL A 250 -9.59 17.64 6.02
CA VAL A 250 -9.56 16.18 6.13
C VAL A 250 -10.93 15.67 6.59
N LEU A 251 -11.50 14.72 5.85
CA LEU A 251 -12.76 14.09 6.20
C LEU A 251 -12.50 12.84 7.03
N VAL A 252 -13.17 12.72 8.18
CA VAL A 252 -13.00 11.62 9.13
C VAL A 252 -14.33 10.90 9.31
N PHE A 253 -14.33 9.60 9.04
CA PHE A 253 -15.50 8.74 9.22
C PHE A 253 -15.15 7.59 10.13
N SER A 254 -15.90 7.41 11.22
CA SER A 254 -15.64 6.39 12.22
C SER A 254 -16.86 5.50 12.42
N THR A 255 -16.63 4.23 12.70
CA THR A 255 -17.69 3.35 13.16
C THR A 255 -18.11 3.71 14.59
N PRO A 256 -19.32 3.40 15.03
CA PRO A 256 -19.61 3.29 16.44
C PRO A 256 -18.65 2.29 17.11
N ILE A 257 -18.63 2.29 18.45
CA ILE A 257 -17.91 1.24 19.19
C ILE A 257 -18.45 -0.12 18.71
N LEU A 258 -17.52 -0.97 18.26
CA LEU A 258 -17.87 -2.28 17.74
C LEU A 258 -18.22 -3.24 18.88
N ASP A 259 -19.32 -3.98 18.73
CA ASP A 259 -19.77 -4.97 19.72
C ASP A 259 -18.88 -6.23 19.73
N LYS A 260 -18.13 -6.46 18.66
CA LYS A 260 -17.21 -7.59 18.48
C LYS A 260 -16.04 -7.19 17.60
N GLU A 261 -14.98 -7.95 17.69
CA GLU A 261 -13.82 -7.79 16.81
C GLU A 261 -14.21 -7.91 15.33
N VAL A 262 -13.63 -7.04 14.52
CA VAL A 262 -13.74 -7.07 13.05
C VAL A 262 -12.34 -7.19 12.47
N GLU A 263 -12.13 -8.23 11.67
CA GLU A 263 -10.93 -8.40 10.89
C GLU A 263 -11.16 -7.91 9.46
N VAL A 264 -10.33 -6.99 9.00
CA VAL A 264 -10.33 -6.50 7.62
C VAL A 264 -9.12 -7.09 6.90
N THR A 265 -9.37 -8.14 6.13
CA THR A 265 -8.32 -8.86 5.39
C THR A 265 -8.79 -9.16 3.98
N GLY A 266 -8.18 -8.51 3.01
CA GLY A 266 -8.55 -8.61 1.60
C GLY A 266 -8.45 -7.27 0.87
N PRO A 267 -8.83 -7.21 -0.41
CA PRO A 267 -8.87 -5.96 -1.17
C PRO A 267 -9.88 -4.98 -0.59
N ILE A 268 -9.43 -3.74 -0.36
CA ILE A 268 -10.28 -2.62 0.08
C ILE A 268 -10.56 -1.74 -1.14
N LYS A 269 -11.82 -1.40 -1.37
CA LYS A 269 -12.26 -0.50 -2.43
C LYS A 269 -13.05 0.65 -1.85
N LEU A 270 -12.57 1.87 -2.09
CA LEU A 270 -13.31 3.09 -1.79
C LEU A 270 -14.00 3.60 -3.06
N ILE A 271 -15.29 3.93 -2.96
CA ILE A 271 -16.08 4.57 -4.02
C ILE A 271 -16.57 5.91 -3.47
N ILE A 272 -16.11 6.99 -4.05
CA ILE A 272 -16.51 8.36 -3.68
C ILE A 272 -16.98 9.12 -4.91
N TYR A 273 -17.93 10.02 -4.71
CA TYR A 273 -18.36 11.02 -5.70
C TYR A 273 -17.77 12.36 -5.28
N ALA A 274 -16.91 12.92 -6.09
CA ALA A 274 -16.21 14.16 -5.81
C ALA A 274 -16.36 15.13 -6.96
N SER A 275 -16.37 16.43 -6.65
CA SER A 275 -16.29 17.51 -7.62
C SER A 275 -15.34 18.59 -7.12
N SER A 276 -14.74 19.33 -8.02
CA SER A 276 -13.87 20.48 -7.73
C SER A 276 -14.26 21.64 -8.61
N SER A 277 -14.12 22.86 -8.09
CA SER A 277 -14.31 24.11 -8.85
C SER A 277 -13.03 24.52 -9.55
#